data_42e0a7d5816bb3dcd882d4c7cfbaceca
#
_entry.id   42e0a7d5816bb3dcd882d4c7cfbaceca
#
_cell.length_a   1.000
_cell.length_b   1.000
_cell.length_c   1.000
_cell.angle_alpha   90.00
_cell.angle_beta   90.00
_cell.angle_gamma   90.00
#
_symmetry.space_group_name_H-M   'P 1'
#
loop_
_entity.id
_entity.type
_entity.pdbx_description
1 polymer ?
#
loop_
_entity_poly.entity_id
_entity_poly.type
_entity_poly.pdbx_seq_one_letter_code
_entity_poly.pdbx_strand_id
1 'polypeptide(L)'
;MKYPLKHVLVCVGERCNNEKNGEERGECIRAELKDINKKRGRKPTVRVCEVSCLDLCDYGPNMIIEGTVYSHLDRAKALAAYEGEMGDGPRRPDLELREGELRK
;
A
#
# COMPACT_ATOMS: atom_id res chain seq x y z
N MET A 1 -8.54 -24.85 5.93
CA MET A 1 -9.63 -23.89 5.69
C MET A 1 -9.08 -22.67 4.99
N LYS A 2 -9.69 -22.28 3.88
CA LYS A 2 -9.33 -21.03 3.22
C LYS A 2 -10.02 -19.87 3.92
N TYR A 3 -9.23 -18.94 4.39
CA TYR A 3 -9.76 -17.73 4.99
C TYR A 3 -9.79 -16.64 3.91
N PRO A 4 -10.95 -15.99 3.67
CA PRO A 4 -11.06 -14.98 2.61
C PRO A 4 -10.41 -13.65 3.05
N LEU A 5 -9.10 -13.67 3.16
CA LEU A 5 -8.33 -12.56 3.71
C LEU A 5 -7.68 -11.74 2.60
N LYS A 6 -7.94 -10.45 2.62
CA LYS A 6 -7.22 -9.51 1.75
C LYS A 6 -5.98 -8.98 2.45
N HIS A 7 -4.89 -8.90 1.73
CA HIS A 7 -3.63 -8.39 2.25
C HIS A 7 -3.27 -7.06 1.63
N VAL A 8 -2.92 -6.11 2.48
CA VAL A 8 -2.32 -4.85 2.08
C VAL A 8 -0.89 -4.86 2.62
N LEU A 9 0.08 -4.96 1.73
CA LEU A 9 1.49 -5.09 2.08
C LEU A 9 2.21 -3.76 1.77
N VAL A 10 2.56 -3.03 2.81
CA VAL A 10 3.22 -1.72 2.66
C VAL A 10 4.72 -1.89 2.83
N CYS A 11 5.48 -1.42 1.86
CA CYS A 11 6.93 -1.49 1.92
C CYS A 11 7.49 -0.50 2.95
N VAL A 12 8.28 -1.01 3.88
CA VAL A 12 9.00 -0.19 4.87
C VAL A 12 10.51 -0.39 4.73
N GLY A 13 10.96 -0.81 3.55
CA GLY A 13 12.38 -0.90 3.23
C GLY A 13 13.06 0.47 3.32
N GLU A 14 14.36 0.47 3.31
CA GLU A 14 15.17 1.67 3.57
C GLU A 14 14.77 2.90 2.73
N ARG A 15 14.51 2.70 1.43
CA ARG A 15 14.13 3.82 0.56
C ARG A 15 12.68 4.26 0.77
N CYS A 16 11.76 3.32 0.88
CA CYS A 16 10.34 3.62 1.06
C CYS A 16 10.05 4.25 2.42
N ASN A 17 10.85 3.88 3.42
CA ASN A 17 10.70 4.38 4.79
C ASN A 17 11.77 5.42 5.15
N ASN A 18 12.39 6.03 4.16
CA ASN A 18 13.45 7.01 4.38
C ASN A 18 12.89 8.26 5.06
N GLU A 19 13.65 8.80 6.01
CA GLU A 19 13.27 10.02 6.73
C GLU A 19 13.03 11.22 5.82
N LYS A 20 13.67 11.26 4.66
CA LYS A 20 13.47 12.32 3.67
C LYS A 20 12.02 12.36 3.16
N ASN A 21 11.30 11.26 3.24
CA ASN A 21 9.89 11.20 2.85
C ASN A 21 8.97 11.77 3.94
N GLY A 22 9.50 12.05 5.12
CA GLY A 22 8.74 12.62 6.23
C GLY A 22 7.53 11.77 6.59
N GLU A 23 6.37 12.40 6.66
CA GLU A 23 5.12 11.71 6.98
C GLU A 23 4.59 10.86 5.84
N GLU A 24 5.22 10.91 4.67
CA GLU A 24 4.85 10.11 3.51
C GLU A 24 5.68 8.83 3.38
N ARG A 25 6.51 8.51 4.38
CA ARG A 25 7.31 7.29 4.35
C ARG A 25 6.44 6.05 4.61
N GLY A 26 6.92 4.89 4.20
CA GLY A 26 6.19 3.63 4.27
C GLY A 26 5.57 3.32 5.64
N GLU A 27 6.30 3.53 6.72
CA GLU A 27 5.81 3.31 8.08
C GLU A 27 4.59 4.19 8.40
N CYS A 28 4.61 5.45 7.98
CA CYS A 28 3.50 6.36 8.20
C CYS A 28 2.29 5.99 7.35
N ILE A 29 2.52 5.56 6.11
CA ILE A 29 1.47 5.04 5.23
C ILE A 29 0.81 3.83 5.88
N ARG A 30 1.62 2.88 6.34
CA ARG A 30 1.11 1.68 7.02
C ARG A 30 0.27 2.04 8.24
N ALA A 31 0.76 2.92 9.09
CA ALA A 31 0.07 3.31 10.31
C ALA A 31 -1.29 3.94 10.00
N GLU A 32 -1.37 4.79 9.00
CA GLU A 32 -2.62 5.43 8.60
C GLU A 32 -3.61 4.42 8.04
N LEU A 33 -3.16 3.54 7.16
CA LEU A 33 -4.03 2.51 6.57
C LEU A 33 -4.53 1.54 7.64
N LYS A 34 -3.68 1.18 8.58
CA LYS A 34 -4.07 0.29 9.68
C LYS A 34 -5.14 0.93 10.56
N ASP A 35 -5.01 2.21 10.85
CA ASP A 35 -5.99 2.96 11.63
C ASP A 35 -7.34 3.04 10.90
N ILE A 36 -7.34 3.39 9.62
CA ILE A 36 -8.55 3.45 8.80
C ILE A 36 -9.19 2.08 8.70
N ASN A 37 -8.41 1.03 8.49
CA ASN A 37 -8.90 -0.34 8.39
C ASN A 37 -9.65 -0.74 9.67
N LYS A 38 -9.09 -0.40 10.81
CA LYS A 38 -9.72 -0.66 12.11
C LYS A 38 -11.00 0.14 12.27
N LYS A 39 -10.98 1.44 11.96
CA LYS A 39 -12.15 2.32 12.06
C LYS A 39 -13.32 1.86 11.19
N ARG A 40 -13.01 1.26 10.04
CA ARG A 40 -14.04 0.76 9.13
C ARG A 40 -14.47 -0.67 9.44
N GLY A 41 -13.97 -1.26 10.50
CA GLY A 41 -14.33 -2.62 10.93
C GLY A 41 -13.87 -3.72 9.98
N ARG A 42 -12.84 -3.47 9.18
CA ARG A 42 -12.35 -4.45 8.18
C ARG A 42 -11.27 -5.38 8.70
N LYS A 43 -10.80 -5.15 9.91
CA LYS A 43 -9.69 -5.91 10.47
C LYS A 43 -9.85 -7.43 10.35
N PRO A 44 -11.05 -8.01 10.55
CA PRO A 44 -11.22 -9.46 10.41
C PRO A 44 -10.93 -10.01 9.01
N THR A 45 -11.17 -9.23 7.97
CA THR A 45 -11.04 -9.70 6.58
C THR A 45 -9.96 -8.99 5.78
N VAL A 46 -9.44 -7.89 6.27
CA VAL A 46 -8.37 -7.14 5.61
C VAL A 46 -7.22 -6.94 6.59
N ARG A 47 -6.04 -7.39 6.21
CA ARG A 47 -4.84 -7.25 7.03
C ARG A 47 -3.87 -6.27 6.39
N VAL A 48 -3.56 -5.21 7.12
CA VAL A 48 -2.53 -4.24 6.72
C VAL A 48 -1.23 -4.64 7.39
N CYS A 49 -0.25 -5.01 6.59
CA CYS A 49 1.03 -5.51 7.05
C CYS A 49 2.17 -4.69 6.45
N GLU A 50 3.31 -4.71 7.12
CA GLU A 50 4.51 -4.13 6.55
C GLU A 50 5.41 -5.24 6.02
N VAL A 51 6.19 -4.92 5.00
CA VAL A 51 7.22 -5.81 4.48
C VAL A 51 8.53 -5.05 4.43
N SER A 52 9.63 -5.76 4.67
CA SER A 52 10.96 -5.14 4.73
C SER A 52 11.39 -4.52 3.42
N CYS A 53 11.04 -5.16 2.30
CA CYS A 53 11.32 -4.64 0.96
C CYS A 53 10.56 -5.45 -0.08
N LEU A 54 9.98 -4.75 -1.06
CA LEU A 54 9.31 -5.40 -2.19
C LEU A 54 10.24 -5.48 -3.40
N ASP A 55 11.51 -5.07 -3.24
CA ASP A 55 12.49 -4.98 -4.32
C ASP A 55 12.04 -4.06 -5.46
N LEU A 56 11.25 -3.04 -5.10
CA LEU A 56 10.71 -2.04 -6.02
C LEU A 56 11.07 -0.63 -5.54
N CYS A 57 12.27 -0.48 -4.98
CA CYS A 57 12.69 0.77 -4.35
C CYS A 57 12.71 1.97 -5.30
N ASP A 58 12.95 1.74 -6.59
CA ASP A 58 12.95 2.80 -7.59
C ASP A 58 11.56 3.37 -7.84
N TYR A 59 10.52 2.69 -7.37
CA TYR A 59 9.11 3.06 -7.58
C TYR A 59 8.40 3.43 -6.27
N GLY A 60 9.16 3.54 -5.19
CA GLY A 60 8.61 3.78 -3.87
C GLY A 60 8.20 5.22 -3.61
N PRO A 61 7.49 5.46 -2.53
CA PRO A 61 6.88 4.43 -1.67
C PRO A 61 5.88 3.56 -2.41
N ASN A 62 5.86 2.28 -2.11
CA ASN A 62 4.97 1.33 -2.82
C ASN A 62 4.27 0.39 -1.85
N MET A 63 3.19 -0.23 -2.34
CA MET A 63 2.45 -1.26 -1.62
C MET A 63 1.79 -2.20 -2.60
N ILE A 64 1.43 -3.39 -2.12
CA ILE A 64 0.69 -4.39 -2.89
C ILE A 64 -0.63 -4.65 -2.19
N ILE A 65 -1.72 -4.58 -2.95
CA ILE A 65 -3.04 -5.00 -2.47
C ILE A 65 -3.53 -6.10 -3.40
N GLU A 66 -3.61 -7.32 -2.88
CA GLU A 66 -4.08 -8.50 -3.63
C GLU A 66 -3.40 -8.66 -4.98
N GLY A 67 -2.08 -8.51 -5.00
CA GLY A 67 -1.28 -8.69 -6.22
C GLY A 67 -1.16 -7.45 -7.10
N THR A 68 -1.90 -6.40 -6.83
CA THR A 68 -1.78 -5.15 -7.57
C THR A 68 -0.77 -4.24 -6.88
N VAL A 69 0.26 -3.82 -7.61
CA VAL A 69 1.31 -2.95 -7.08
C VAL A 69 0.93 -1.49 -7.32
N TYR A 70 0.92 -0.72 -6.25
CA TYR A 70 0.74 0.73 -6.31
C TYR A 70 2.07 1.40 -5.99
N SER A 71 2.45 2.41 -6.74
CA SER A 71 3.78 3.02 -6.69
C SER A 71 3.73 4.53 -6.55
N HIS A 72 4.87 5.12 -6.21
CA HIS A 72 5.05 6.56 -6.05
C HIS A 72 4.00 7.15 -5.12
N LEU A 73 3.77 6.48 -4.00
CA LEU A 73 2.69 6.82 -3.08
C LEU A 73 3.07 7.94 -2.11
N ASP A 74 2.04 8.62 -1.65
CA ASP A 74 2.04 9.39 -0.41
C ASP A 74 0.85 8.89 0.40
N ARG A 75 0.58 9.47 1.56
CA ARG A 75 -0.53 9.00 2.40
C ARG A 75 -1.87 9.15 1.69
N ALA A 76 -2.09 10.27 1.00
CA ALA A 76 -3.34 10.52 0.30
C ALA A 76 -3.56 9.53 -0.85
N LYS A 77 -2.52 9.26 -1.64
CA LYS A 77 -2.58 8.31 -2.75
C LYS A 77 -2.78 6.88 -2.23
N ALA A 78 -2.07 6.52 -1.17
CA ALA A 78 -2.20 5.19 -0.56
C ALA A 78 -3.63 4.97 -0.04
N LEU A 79 -4.20 5.97 0.62
CA LEU A 79 -5.58 5.90 1.09
C LEU A 79 -6.56 5.78 -0.07
N ALA A 80 -6.36 6.54 -1.15
CA ALA A 80 -7.21 6.48 -2.34
C ALA A 80 -7.16 5.09 -2.99
N ALA A 81 -5.97 4.50 -3.12
CA ALA A 81 -5.80 3.16 -3.66
C ALA A 81 -6.49 2.11 -2.77
N TYR A 82 -6.30 2.22 -1.46
CA TYR A 82 -6.94 1.34 -0.49
C TYR A 82 -8.47 1.41 -0.58
N GLU A 83 -9.04 2.61 -0.58
CA GLU A 83 -10.48 2.80 -0.65
C GLU A 83 -11.03 2.26 -1.98
N GLY A 84 -10.32 2.46 -3.08
CA GLY A 84 -10.71 1.91 -4.37
C GLY A 84 -10.75 0.40 -4.39
N GLU A 85 -9.77 -0.26 -3.78
CA GLU A 85 -9.72 -1.71 -3.67
C GLU A 85 -10.80 -2.27 -2.75
N MET A 86 -11.19 -1.51 -1.74
CA MET A 86 -12.21 -1.94 -0.78
C MET A 86 -13.64 -1.59 -1.22
N GLY A 87 -13.79 -0.87 -2.33
CA GLY A 87 -15.11 -0.51 -2.86
C GLY A 87 -15.73 0.74 -2.24
N ASP A 88 -15.00 1.48 -1.41
CA ASP A 88 -15.50 2.70 -0.77
C ASP A 88 -15.19 3.97 -1.58
N GLY A 89 -14.48 3.82 -2.67
CA GLY A 89 -14.14 4.94 -3.54
C GLY A 89 -13.86 4.44 -4.95
N PRO A 90 -13.57 5.34 -5.88
CA PRO A 90 -13.24 4.94 -7.25
C PRO A 90 -11.89 4.24 -7.28
N ARG A 91 -11.77 3.24 -8.14
CA ARG A 91 -10.49 2.57 -8.36
C ARG A 91 -9.51 3.59 -8.97
N ARG A 92 -8.24 3.40 -8.63
CA ARG A 92 -7.18 4.32 -9.04
C ARG A 92 -6.10 3.58 -9.85
N PRO A 93 -6.44 3.17 -11.09
CA PRO A 93 -5.45 2.50 -11.94
C PRO A 93 -4.27 3.39 -12.32
N ASP A 94 -4.44 4.71 -12.21
CA ASP A 94 -3.38 5.68 -12.42
C ASP A 94 -2.24 5.56 -11.40
N LEU A 95 -2.51 4.95 -10.24
CA LEU A 95 -1.51 4.74 -9.19
C LEU A 95 -0.81 3.38 -9.29
N GLU A 96 -1.32 2.49 -10.16
CA GLU A 96 -0.73 1.15 -10.33
C GLU A 96 0.58 1.24 -11.09
N LEU A 97 1.55 0.44 -10.65
CA LEU A 97 2.79 0.27 -11.37
C LEU A 97 2.52 -0.60 -12.60
N ARG A 98 2.79 -0.05 -13.76
CA ARG A 98 2.55 -0.74 -15.02
C ARG A 98 3.72 -1.66 -15.37
N GLU A 99 3.40 -2.80 -15.97
CA GLU A 99 4.40 -3.78 -16.38
C GLU A 99 5.51 -3.15 -17.24
N GLY A 100 5.15 -2.24 -18.14
CA GLY A 100 6.11 -1.55 -19.00
C GLY A 100 7.06 -0.60 -18.27
N GLU A 101 6.77 -0.25 -17.02
CA GLU A 101 7.61 0.60 -16.20
C GLU A 101 8.67 -0.21 -15.44
N LEU A 102 8.51 -1.52 -15.37
CA LEU A 102 9.45 -2.38 -14.67
C LEU A 102 10.75 -2.51 -15.47
N ARG A 103 11.85 -2.23 -14.78
CA ARG A 103 13.18 -2.44 -15.34
C ARG A 103 13.63 -3.86 -15.08
N LYS A 104 14.14 -4.48 -16.10
CA LYS A 104 14.69 -5.83 -15.97
C LYS A 104 16.12 -5.79 -15.43
#